data_0f90807682994f8886595d7c1fa28a05
#
_entry.id   0f90807682994f8886595d7c1fa28a05
#
_cell.length_a   1.000
_cell.length_b   1.000
_cell.length_c   1.000
_cell.angle_alpha   90.00
_cell.angle_beta   90.00
_cell.angle_gamma   90.00
#
_symmetry.space_group_name_H-M   'P 1'
#
loop_
_entity.id
_entity.type
_entity.pdbx_description
1 polymer ?
#
loop_
_entity_poly.entity_id
_entity_poly.type
_entity_poly.pdbx_seq_one_letter_code
_entity_poly.pdbx_strand_id
1 'polypeptide(L)'
;MTPIHLIRTKADYRAALKRIDVRWDAPIKSPEADELEVLSLLVEAYEKEHITMPKVDPVSLLLHVMEARELTRKDLEPFIGTRARVAEVLNRVRPLSLEMIRRLAVGLDLPADLLIAGYELREVA
;
A
#
# COMPACT_ATOMS: atom_id res chain seq x y z
N MET A 1 14.53 -28.38 19.24
CA MET A 1 14.51 -27.53 18.04
C MET A 1 13.27 -27.82 17.22
N THR A 2 12.41 -26.82 17.04
CA THR A 2 11.22 -27.01 16.22
C THR A 2 11.63 -27.00 14.75
N PRO A 3 11.25 -27.99 13.93
CA PRO A 3 11.64 -28.00 12.52
C PRO A 3 11.04 -26.82 11.76
N ILE A 4 11.84 -26.26 10.86
CA ILE A 4 11.39 -25.21 9.97
C ILE A 4 10.73 -25.88 8.76
N HIS A 5 9.55 -25.40 8.41
CA HIS A 5 8.80 -25.89 7.25
C HIS A 5 8.19 -24.73 6.48
N LEU A 6 7.72 -25.01 5.28
CA LEU A 6 7.05 -24.00 4.47
C LEU A 6 5.78 -23.51 5.14
N ILE A 7 5.50 -22.23 4.99
CA ILE A 7 4.27 -21.63 5.49
C ILE A 7 3.18 -21.84 4.45
N ARG A 8 2.15 -22.61 4.79
CA ARG A 8 1.04 -22.96 3.87
C ARG A 8 -0.31 -22.48 4.33
N THR A 9 -0.47 -22.21 5.62
CA THR A 9 -1.75 -21.80 6.21
C THR A 9 -1.57 -20.51 7.03
N LYS A 10 -2.70 -19.87 7.37
CA LYS A 10 -2.67 -18.71 8.27
C LYS A 10 -2.13 -19.06 9.65
N ALA A 11 -2.39 -20.29 10.11
CA ALA A 11 -1.86 -20.78 11.38
C ALA A 11 -0.35 -20.89 11.35
N ASP A 12 0.21 -21.43 10.25
CA ASP A 12 1.64 -21.49 10.02
C ASP A 12 2.27 -20.09 10.02
N TYR A 13 1.61 -19.15 9.35
CA TYR A 13 2.04 -17.76 9.24
C TYR A 13 2.11 -17.09 10.61
N ARG A 14 1.06 -17.24 11.43
CA ARG A 14 1.02 -16.68 12.77
C ARG A 14 2.08 -17.30 13.68
N ALA A 15 2.28 -18.60 13.58
CA ALA A 15 3.31 -19.32 14.34
C ALA A 15 4.71 -18.83 13.96
N ALA A 16 4.96 -18.60 12.67
CA ALA A 16 6.23 -18.08 12.18
C ALA A 16 6.49 -16.65 12.70
N LEU A 17 5.49 -15.78 12.67
CA LEU A 17 5.62 -14.42 13.20
C LEU A 17 5.95 -14.42 14.69
N LYS A 18 5.29 -15.27 15.46
CA LYS A 18 5.54 -15.43 16.89
C LYS A 18 6.96 -15.88 17.18
N ARG A 19 7.45 -16.81 16.38
CA ARG A 19 8.80 -17.33 16.49
C ARG A 19 9.86 -16.30 16.13
N ILE A 20 9.59 -15.46 15.13
CA ILE A 20 10.43 -14.33 14.76
C ILE A 20 10.56 -13.36 15.93
N ASP A 21 9.46 -13.03 16.60
CA ASP A 21 9.47 -12.14 17.77
C ASP A 21 10.35 -12.69 18.89
N VAL A 22 10.27 -13.99 19.16
CA VAL A 22 11.07 -14.67 20.20
C VAL A 22 12.55 -14.62 19.86
N ARG A 23 12.91 -14.69 18.58
CA ARG A 23 14.30 -14.74 18.10
C ARG A 23 14.87 -13.38 17.69
N TRP A 24 14.10 -12.31 17.82
CA TRP A 24 14.47 -10.99 17.29
C TRP A 24 15.83 -10.50 17.78
N ASP A 25 16.17 -10.75 19.05
CA ASP A 25 17.42 -10.31 19.65
C ASP A 25 18.54 -11.37 19.56
N ALA A 26 18.43 -12.34 18.66
CA ALA A 26 19.44 -13.38 18.53
C ALA A 26 20.81 -12.80 18.18
N PRO A 27 21.90 -13.31 18.78
CA PRO A 27 23.24 -12.84 18.49
C PRO A 27 23.62 -13.07 17.02
N ILE A 28 24.36 -12.16 16.42
CA ILE A 28 24.85 -12.27 15.06
C ILE A 28 25.69 -13.55 14.93
N LYS A 29 25.50 -14.28 13.82
CA LYS A 29 26.17 -15.56 13.53
C LYS A 29 25.84 -16.72 14.48
N SER A 30 24.71 -16.64 15.19
CA SER A 30 24.22 -17.74 15.98
C SER A 30 23.27 -18.62 15.16
N PRO A 31 23.02 -19.89 15.54
CA PRO A 31 22.00 -20.72 14.89
C PRO A 31 20.61 -20.09 14.96
N GLU A 32 20.31 -19.35 16.03
CA GLU A 32 19.05 -18.64 16.22
C GLU A 32 18.91 -17.49 15.21
N ALA A 33 20.01 -16.79 14.90
CA ALA A 33 20.00 -15.73 13.88
C ALA A 33 19.76 -16.31 12.49
N ASP A 34 20.33 -17.46 12.17
CA ASP A 34 20.09 -18.16 10.91
C ASP A 34 18.63 -18.58 10.80
N GLU A 35 18.05 -19.08 11.88
CA GLU A 35 16.65 -19.44 11.96
C GLU A 35 15.75 -18.21 11.71
N LEU A 36 16.08 -17.09 12.32
CA LEU A 36 15.37 -15.81 12.13
C LEU A 36 15.39 -15.40 10.66
N GLU A 37 16.52 -15.48 10.01
CA GLU A 37 16.67 -15.13 8.59
C GLU A 37 15.82 -16.03 7.69
N VAL A 38 15.87 -17.36 7.92
CA VAL A 38 15.07 -18.32 7.15
C VAL A 38 13.58 -18.08 7.36
N LEU A 39 13.14 -17.88 8.60
CA LEU A 39 11.74 -17.58 8.91
C LEU A 39 11.27 -16.28 8.24
N SER A 40 12.13 -15.27 8.23
CA SER A 40 11.82 -13.99 7.56
C SER A 40 11.61 -14.17 6.06
N LEU A 41 12.45 -15.00 5.42
CA LEU A 41 12.31 -15.31 3.99
C LEU A 41 11.03 -16.09 3.70
N LEU A 42 10.67 -17.05 4.55
CA LEU A 42 9.43 -17.83 4.40
C LEU A 42 8.19 -16.97 4.60
N VAL A 43 8.21 -16.07 5.58
CA VAL A 43 7.11 -15.13 5.82
C VAL A 43 6.95 -14.18 4.64
N GLU A 44 8.04 -13.64 4.13
CA GLU A 44 8.02 -12.75 2.97
C GLU A 44 7.43 -13.45 1.74
N ALA A 45 7.83 -14.69 1.48
CA ALA A 45 7.30 -15.48 0.37
C ALA A 45 5.80 -15.73 0.50
N TYR A 46 5.33 -16.05 1.70
CA TYR A 46 3.90 -16.26 1.97
C TYR A 46 3.11 -14.96 1.79
N GLU A 47 3.60 -13.85 2.33
CA GLU A 47 2.94 -12.54 2.20
C GLU A 47 2.82 -12.11 0.74
N LYS A 48 3.87 -12.32 -0.04
CA LYS A 48 3.88 -12.00 -1.46
C LYS A 48 2.84 -12.79 -2.25
N GLU A 49 2.61 -14.04 -1.86
CA GLU A 49 1.68 -14.93 -2.56
C GLU A 49 0.23 -14.80 -2.09
N HIS A 50 0.00 -14.57 -0.79
CA HIS A 50 -1.33 -14.65 -0.18
C HIS A 50 -1.89 -13.33 0.33
N ILE A 51 -1.02 -12.36 0.66
CA ILE A 51 -1.45 -11.05 1.08
C ILE A 51 -1.28 -10.11 -0.10
N THR A 52 -2.34 -10.02 -0.90
CA THR A 52 -2.43 -8.95 -1.88
C THR A 52 -2.53 -7.65 -1.10
N MET A 53 -1.46 -6.87 -1.12
CA MET A 53 -1.56 -5.46 -0.78
C MET A 53 -2.68 -4.89 -1.66
N PRO A 54 -3.72 -4.26 -1.08
CA PRO A 54 -4.70 -3.59 -1.91
C PRO A 54 -3.92 -2.64 -2.81
N LYS A 55 -4.13 -2.78 -4.13
CA LYS A 55 -3.57 -1.82 -5.07
C LYS A 55 -4.07 -0.46 -4.62
N VAL A 56 -3.17 0.38 -4.13
CA VAL A 56 -3.52 1.74 -3.79
C VAL A 56 -3.79 2.44 -5.10
N ASP A 57 -5.07 2.56 -5.47
CA ASP A 57 -5.42 3.32 -6.66
C ASP A 57 -5.21 4.82 -6.40
N PRO A 58 -5.12 5.64 -7.45
CA PRO A 58 -4.89 7.08 -7.29
C PRO A 58 -5.91 7.78 -6.41
N VAL A 59 -7.17 7.36 -6.44
CA VAL A 59 -8.23 7.97 -5.62
C VAL A 59 -8.04 7.64 -4.15
N SER A 60 -7.72 6.38 -3.83
CA SER A 60 -7.42 5.98 -2.45
C SER A 60 -6.21 6.74 -1.91
N LEU A 61 -5.18 6.95 -2.73
CA LEU A 61 -4.03 7.76 -2.37
C LEU A 61 -4.44 9.20 -2.05
N LEU A 62 -5.25 9.82 -2.91
CA LEU A 62 -5.72 11.20 -2.70
C LEU A 62 -6.54 11.32 -1.42
N LEU A 63 -7.45 10.37 -1.17
CA LEU A 63 -8.26 10.38 0.05
C LEU A 63 -7.39 10.23 1.29
N HIS A 64 -6.38 9.37 1.25
CA HIS A 64 -5.44 9.19 2.35
C HIS A 64 -4.64 10.47 2.62
N VAL A 65 -4.13 11.11 1.58
CA VAL A 65 -3.37 12.36 1.69
C VAL A 65 -4.25 13.49 2.24
N MET A 66 -5.50 13.57 1.79
CA MET A 66 -6.45 14.56 2.30
C MET A 66 -6.67 14.38 3.81
N GLU A 67 -6.87 13.15 4.26
CA GLU A 67 -7.05 12.86 5.67
C GLU A 67 -5.78 13.16 6.47
N ALA A 68 -4.63 12.68 6.00
CA ALA A 68 -3.36 12.85 6.70
C ALA A 68 -2.91 14.31 6.79
N ARG A 69 -3.18 15.12 5.78
CA ARG A 69 -2.78 16.53 5.71
C ARG A 69 -3.92 17.51 5.99
N GLU A 70 -5.08 17.00 6.38
CA GLU A 70 -6.27 17.81 6.67
C GLU A 70 -6.67 18.71 5.51
N LEU A 71 -6.64 18.15 4.29
CA LEU A 71 -7.04 18.85 3.08
C LEU A 71 -8.51 18.61 2.78
N THR A 72 -9.18 19.67 2.31
CA THR A 72 -10.57 19.59 1.86
C THR A 72 -10.65 19.43 0.34
N ARG A 73 -11.84 19.13 -0.19
CA ARG A 73 -12.05 19.08 -1.64
C ARG A 73 -11.70 20.42 -2.31
N LYS A 74 -11.95 21.53 -1.63
CA LYS A 74 -11.61 22.87 -2.11
C LYS A 74 -10.10 23.02 -2.29
N ASP A 75 -9.31 22.44 -1.41
CA ASP A 75 -7.85 22.47 -1.47
C ASP A 75 -7.31 21.75 -2.70
N LEU A 76 -8.07 20.82 -3.28
CA LEU A 76 -7.70 20.10 -4.50
C LEU A 76 -8.06 20.85 -5.79
N GLU A 77 -8.92 21.87 -5.73
CA GLU A 77 -9.34 22.62 -6.93
C GLU A 77 -8.16 23.16 -7.74
N PRO A 78 -7.09 23.74 -7.14
CA PRO A 78 -5.95 24.22 -7.91
C PRO A 78 -5.25 23.15 -8.74
N PHE A 79 -5.37 21.89 -8.35
CA PHE A 79 -4.69 20.77 -9.00
C PHE A 79 -5.59 20.00 -9.96
N ILE A 80 -6.89 19.92 -9.67
CA ILE A 80 -7.84 19.09 -10.42
C ILE A 80 -8.76 19.94 -11.30
N GLY A 81 -9.28 21.04 -10.77
CA GLY A 81 -10.20 21.91 -11.49
C GLY A 81 -11.39 22.35 -10.65
N THR A 82 -12.55 22.52 -11.28
CA THR A 82 -13.76 22.98 -10.61
C THR A 82 -14.21 22.04 -9.49
N ARG A 83 -15.05 22.52 -8.60
CA ARG A 83 -15.67 21.72 -7.54
C ARG A 83 -16.35 20.46 -8.09
N ALA A 84 -17.05 20.60 -9.21
CA ALA A 84 -17.72 19.47 -9.86
C ALA A 84 -16.69 18.44 -10.36
N ARG A 85 -15.57 18.90 -10.92
CA ARG A 85 -14.50 18.03 -11.41
C ARG A 85 -13.84 17.27 -10.26
N VAL A 86 -13.58 17.94 -9.14
CA VAL A 86 -13.02 17.30 -7.93
C VAL A 86 -13.97 16.19 -7.45
N ALA A 87 -15.26 16.47 -7.37
CA ALA A 87 -16.25 15.47 -6.97
C ALA A 87 -16.28 14.27 -7.92
N GLU A 88 -16.24 14.50 -9.23
CA GLU A 88 -16.22 13.42 -10.23
C GLU A 88 -14.98 12.52 -10.09
N VAL A 89 -13.82 13.12 -9.88
CA VAL A 89 -12.56 12.38 -9.71
C VAL A 89 -12.59 11.56 -8.43
N LEU A 90 -12.95 12.14 -7.31
CA LEU A 90 -12.97 11.44 -6.01
C LEU A 90 -14.06 10.38 -5.94
N ASN A 91 -15.14 10.52 -6.70
CA ASN A 91 -16.20 9.52 -6.79
C ASN A 91 -15.92 8.44 -7.85
N ARG A 92 -14.76 8.47 -8.48
CA ARG A 92 -14.33 7.52 -9.52
C ARG A 92 -15.21 7.53 -10.77
N VAL A 93 -15.83 8.65 -11.06
CA VAL A 93 -16.64 8.85 -12.27
C VAL A 93 -15.77 9.32 -13.44
N ARG A 94 -14.70 10.02 -13.15
CA ARG A 94 -13.79 10.57 -14.14
C ARG A 94 -12.35 10.22 -13.80
N PRO A 95 -11.53 9.81 -14.79
CA PRO A 95 -10.12 9.52 -14.53
C PRO A 95 -9.32 10.81 -14.35
N LEU A 96 -8.16 10.68 -13.72
CA LEU A 96 -7.20 11.76 -13.65
C LEU A 96 -6.60 11.99 -15.04
N SER A 97 -6.59 13.25 -15.49
CA SER A 97 -5.87 13.61 -16.71
C SER A 97 -4.38 13.72 -16.43
N LEU A 98 -3.58 13.68 -17.48
CA LEU A 98 -2.13 13.84 -17.34
C LEU A 98 -1.77 15.18 -16.68
N GLU A 99 -2.50 16.24 -17.02
CA GLU A 99 -2.29 17.56 -16.42
C GLU A 99 -2.58 17.56 -14.93
N MET A 100 -3.68 16.90 -14.52
CA MET A 100 -4.00 16.74 -13.10
C MET A 100 -2.90 15.98 -12.36
N ILE A 101 -2.40 14.91 -12.96
CA ILE A 101 -1.31 14.10 -12.39
C ILE A 101 -0.06 14.96 -12.19
N ARG A 102 0.31 15.75 -13.17
CA ARG A 102 1.47 16.65 -13.06
C ARG A 102 1.31 17.66 -11.93
N ARG A 103 0.15 18.30 -11.85
CA ARG A 103 -0.14 19.29 -10.81
C ARG A 103 -0.14 18.69 -9.42
N LEU A 104 -0.75 17.51 -9.26
CA LEU A 104 -0.80 16.81 -7.99
C LEU A 104 0.59 16.33 -7.55
N ALA A 105 1.37 15.78 -8.48
CA ALA A 105 2.71 15.30 -8.18
C ALA A 105 3.62 16.43 -7.70
N VAL A 106 3.59 17.56 -8.39
CA VAL A 106 4.44 18.73 -8.04
C VAL A 106 3.86 19.49 -6.83
N GLY A 107 2.56 19.79 -6.86
CA GLY A 107 1.94 20.64 -5.85
C GLY A 107 1.79 19.99 -4.49
N LEU A 108 1.49 18.72 -4.43
CA LEU A 108 1.34 17.96 -3.19
C LEU A 108 2.51 17.02 -2.90
N ASP A 109 3.54 17.04 -3.74
CA ASP A 109 4.71 16.17 -3.62
C ASP A 109 4.31 14.68 -3.52
N LEU A 110 3.53 14.23 -4.50
CA LEU A 110 3.05 12.85 -4.57
C LEU A 110 3.80 12.08 -5.65
N PRO A 111 4.01 10.75 -5.44
CA PRO A 111 4.67 9.94 -6.47
C PRO A 111 3.81 9.81 -7.72
N ALA A 112 4.34 10.28 -8.85
CA ALA A 112 3.62 10.26 -10.12
C ALA A 112 3.25 8.86 -10.59
N ASP A 113 4.10 7.87 -10.31
CA ASP A 113 3.86 6.47 -10.66
C ASP A 113 2.61 5.91 -9.98
N LEU A 114 2.30 6.35 -8.76
CA LEU A 114 1.08 5.94 -8.07
C LEU A 114 -0.15 6.66 -8.64
N LEU A 115 0.01 7.88 -9.16
CA LEU A 115 -1.08 8.65 -9.73
C LEU A 115 -1.47 8.19 -11.13
N ILE A 116 -0.55 7.58 -11.88
CA ILE A 116 -0.82 7.07 -13.24
C ILE A 116 -1.36 5.64 -13.25
N ALA A 117 -1.44 4.98 -12.10
CA ALA A 117 -1.95 3.62 -12.02
C ALA A 117 -3.39 3.53 -12.52
N GLY A 118 -3.69 2.52 -13.30
CA GLY A 118 -5.05 2.29 -13.79
C GLY A 118 -5.99 1.85 -12.68
N TYR A 119 -7.25 2.26 -12.77
CA TYR A 119 -8.30 1.83 -11.84
C TYR A 119 -9.66 1.86 -12.53
N GLU A 120 -10.60 1.11 -11.97
CA GLU A 120 -11.94 1.05 -12.51
C GLU A 120 -12.74 2.31 -12.17
N LEU A 121 -13.42 2.83 -13.20
CA LEU A 121 -14.35 3.95 -13.02
C LEU A 121 -15.75 3.40 -12.75
N ARG A 122 -16.53 4.15 -11.99
CA ARG A 122 -17.94 3.84 -11.77
C ARG A 122 -18.74 4.24 -13.00
N GLU A 123 -19.65 3.36 -13.43
CA GLU A 123 -20.58 3.71 -14.47
C GLU A 123 -21.58 4.75 -13.93
N VAL A 124 -21.79 5.80 -14.73
CA VAL A 124 -22.83 6.78 -14.42
C VAL A 124 -24.14 6.25 -15.02
N ALA A 125 -25.07 5.94 -14.14
CA ALA A 125 -26.39 5.50 -14.58
C ALA A 125 -27.16 6.65 -15.23
#